data_3d399519c0517eee9cb7fc72b7f1a583
#
_entry.id   3d399519c0517eee9cb7fc72b7f1a583
#
_cell.length_a   1.000
_cell.length_b   1.000
_cell.length_c   1.000
_cell.angle_alpha   90.00
_cell.angle_beta   90.00
_cell.angle_gamma   90.00
#
_symmetry.space_group_name_H-M   'P 1'
#
loop_
_entity.id
_entity.type
_entity.pdbx_description
1 polymer ?
#
loop_
_entity_poly.entity_id
_entity_poly.type
_entity_poly.pdbx_seq_one_letter_code
_entity_poly.pdbx_strand_id
1 'polypeptide(L)'
;IDSFLRAYDDMHIILVLPEEHTEKGKAIISMFNNESRISITPGGATRFHSVKAGLSHIQEEAIVFVHDGVRCLISVPLIKRCYNQAITKGSAIPAVAATDSIRLMQDNHHIVTNRQDVRIIQTPQTFLSNIILPAFEQDYDESFTDEATVVEKYGKKVFLTEGDFDNIKITRPVDIIIAERMLEERSTLNMP
;
A
#
# COMPACT_ATOMS: atom_id res chain seq x y z
N ILE A 1 7.43 2.69 -7.59
CA ILE A 1 7.14 2.63 -9.04
C ILE A 1 7.87 1.44 -9.66
N ASP A 2 9.21 1.43 -9.69
CA ASP A 2 10.02 0.42 -10.38
C ASP A 2 9.63 -1.03 -10.06
N SER A 3 9.51 -1.37 -8.77
CA SER A 3 9.14 -2.73 -8.34
C SER A 3 7.80 -3.22 -8.91
N PHE A 4 6.81 -2.32 -9.03
CA PHE A 4 5.51 -2.65 -9.61
C PHE A 4 5.60 -2.84 -11.13
N LEU A 5 6.30 -1.93 -11.84
CA LEU A 5 6.50 -2.04 -13.29
C LEU A 5 7.25 -3.31 -13.69
N ARG A 6 8.17 -3.79 -12.83
CA ARG A 6 8.91 -5.04 -13.03
C ARG A 6 8.13 -6.29 -12.64
N ALA A 7 7.08 -6.14 -11.82
CA ALA A 7 6.29 -7.29 -11.39
C ALA A 7 5.41 -7.84 -12.51
N TYR A 8 4.83 -6.94 -13.33
CA TYR A 8 3.89 -7.27 -14.40
C TYR A 8 4.02 -6.29 -15.56
N ASP A 9 4.00 -6.79 -16.80
CA ASP A 9 4.13 -5.97 -18.01
C ASP A 9 2.87 -5.15 -18.31
N ASP A 10 1.71 -5.57 -17.83
CA ASP A 10 0.41 -4.91 -17.95
C ASP A 10 0.07 -4.01 -16.75
N MET A 11 1.03 -3.78 -15.84
CA MET A 11 0.84 -2.92 -14.69
C MET A 11 0.69 -1.45 -15.12
N HIS A 12 -0.43 -0.82 -14.74
CA HIS A 12 -0.64 0.62 -14.81
C HIS A 12 -0.54 1.24 -13.43
N ILE A 13 0.13 2.38 -13.32
CA ILE A 13 0.34 3.09 -12.06
C ILE A 13 -0.39 4.43 -12.12
N ILE A 14 -1.20 4.69 -11.12
CA ILE A 14 -1.83 6.00 -10.89
C ILE A 14 -1.14 6.63 -9.69
N LEU A 15 -0.30 7.61 -9.96
CA LEU A 15 0.42 8.34 -8.92
C LEU A 15 -0.47 9.46 -8.39
N VAL A 16 -0.97 9.28 -7.18
CA VAL A 16 -1.83 10.25 -6.51
C VAL A 16 -0.98 11.17 -5.65
N LEU A 17 -0.96 12.45 -5.95
CA LEU A 17 -0.12 13.47 -5.30
C LEU A 17 -0.94 14.71 -4.93
N PRO A 18 -0.52 15.47 -3.89
CA PRO A 18 -0.99 16.82 -3.71
C PRO A 18 -0.79 17.65 -4.99
N GLU A 19 -1.74 18.52 -5.31
CA GLU A 19 -1.73 19.29 -6.58
C GLU A 19 -0.43 20.07 -6.77
N GLU A 20 0.10 20.66 -5.71
CA GLU A 20 1.37 21.41 -5.70
C GLU A 20 2.61 20.54 -6.00
N HIS A 21 2.48 19.23 -5.98
CA HIS A 21 3.57 18.29 -6.27
C HIS A 21 3.47 17.62 -7.63
N THR A 22 2.48 17.97 -8.44
CA THR A 22 2.24 17.37 -9.76
C THR A 22 3.45 17.52 -10.69
N GLU A 23 4.09 18.69 -10.72
CA GLU A 23 5.28 18.91 -11.57
C GLU A 23 6.48 18.07 -11.12
N LYS A 24 6.66 17.88 -9.81
CA LYS A 24 7.67 16.95 -9.28
C LYS A 24 7.35 15.51 -9.68
N GLY A 25 6.07 15.14 -9.65
CA GLY A 25 5.60 13.83 -10.10
C GLY A 25 5.93 13.58 -11.57
N LYS A 26 5.68 14.54 -12.46
CA LYS A 26 6.03 14.45 -13.88
C LYS A 26 7.53 14.27 -14.08
N ALA A 27 8.35 15.03 -13.35
CA ALA A 27 9.81 14.88 -13.40
C ALA A 27 10.28 13.49 -12.94
N ILE A 28 9.61 12.88 -11.96
CA ILE A 28 9.91 11.51 -11.53
C ILE A 28 9.49 10.50 -12.63
N ILE A 29 8.31 10.67 -13.23
CA ILE A 29 7.82 9.77 -14.28
C ILE A 29 8.75 9.77 -15.47
N SER A 30 9.26 10.93 -15.89
CA SER A 30 10.19 11.06 -17.04
C SER A 30 11.52 10.30 -16.84
N MET A 31 11.82 9.85 -15.62
CA MET A 31 12.99 9.00 -15.35
C MET A 31 12.73 7.51 -15.69
N PHE A 32 11.49 7.12 -16.01
CA PHE A 32 11.12 5.76 -16.33
C PHE A 32 10.90 5.58 -17.83
N ASN A 33 11.43 4.51 -18.42
CA ASN A 33 11.21 4.18 -19.84
C ASN A 33 9.75 3.77 -20.16
N ASN A 34 8.90 3.67 -19.16
CA ASN A 34 7.52 3.19 -19.24
C ASN A 34 6.51 4.30 -18.89
N GLU A 35 6.76 5.54 -19.30
CA GLU A 35 5.91 6.72 -19.01
C GLU A 35 4.43 6.48 -19.37
N SER A 36 4.16 5.78 -20.48
CA SER A 36 2.79 5.47 -20.92
C SER A 36 1.98 4.61 -19.95
N ARG A 37 2.66 3.92 -19.01
CA ARG A 37 2.02 3.10 -17.97
C ARG A 37 1.86 3.84 -16.64
N ILE A 38 2.20 5.13 -16.59
CA ILE A 38 2.15 5.90 -15.36
C ILE A 38 1.33 7.16 -15.61
N SER A 39 0.27 7.35 -14.85
CA SER A 39 -0.53 8.56 -14.84
C SER A 39 -0.45 9.27 -13.49
N ILE A 40 -0.78 10.57 -13.48
CA ILE A 40 -0.85 11.37 -12.25
C ILE A 40 -2.28 11.87 -12.09
N THR A 41 -2.77 11.84 -10.84
CA THR A 41 -4.02 12.49 -10.47
C THR A 41 -3.83 13.26 -9.16
N PRO A 42 -4.48 14.43 -9.02
CA PRO A 42 -4.49 15.14 -7.75
C PRO A 42 -5.16 14.30 -6.65
N GLY A 43 -4.60 14.34 -5.45
CA GLY A 43 -5.21 13.77 -4.26
C GLY A 43 -6.34 14.65 -3.70
N GLY A 44 -7.08 14.10 -2.75
CA GLY A 44 -8.16 14.79 -2.04
C GLY A 44 -7.76 15.22 -0.63
N ALA A 45 -8.74 15.73 0.13
CA ALA A 45 -8.54 16.30 1.46
C ALA A 45 -8.04 15.29 2.51
N THR A 46 -8.33 14.00 2.32
CA THR A 46 -7.87 12.92 3.20
C THR A 46 -7.28 11.78 2.37
N ARG A 47 -6.68 10.79 3.06
CA ARG A 47 -6.19 9.57 2.41
C ARG A 47 -7.32 8.84 1.65
N PHE A 48 -8.50 8.73 2.24
CA PHE A 48 -9.69 8.16 1.59
C PHE A 48 -10.02 8.88 0.27
N HIS A 49 -10.10 10.21 0.28
CA HIS A 49 -10.42 10.98 -0.92
C HIS A 49 -9.31 10.88 -1.99
N SER A 50 -8.06 10.78 -1.58
CA SER A 50 -6.94 10.56 -2.49
C SER A 50 -7.01 9.19 -3.16
N VAL A 51 -7.31 8.14 -2.40
CA VAL A 51 -7.51 6.80 -2.96
C VAL A 51 -8.72 6.77 -3.88
N LYS A 52 -9.85 7.38 -3.50
CA LYS A 52 -11.05 7.50 -4.35
C LYS A 52 -10.74 8.20 -5.67
N ALA A 53 -9.94 9.26 -5.65
CA ALA A 53 -9.50 9.94 -6.87
C ALA A 53 -8.65 9.01 -7.77
N GLY A 54 -7.75 8.21 -7.20
CA GLY A 54 -7.01 7.20 -7.96
C GLY A 54 -7.92 6.12 -8.54
N LEU A 55 -8.87 5.61 -7.75
CA LEU A 55 -9.81 4.56 -8.16
C LEU A 55 -10.72 5.00 -9.31
N SER A 56 -11.05 6.28 -9.45
CA SER A 56 -11.89 6.80 -10.53
C SER A 56 -11.30 6.59 -11.95
N HIS A 57 -10.03 6.27 -12.04
CA HIS A 57 -9.37 5.94 -13.31
C HIS A 57 -9.58 4.48 -13.75
N ILE A 58 -10.14 3.63 -12.90
CA ILE A 58 -10.34 2.21 -13.19
C ILE A 58 -11.69 2.04 -13.89
N GLN A 59 -11.66 1.63 -15.16
CA GLN A 59 -12.85 1.47 -16.00
C GLN A 59 -13.19 0.00 -16.31
N GLU A 60 -12.25 -0.90 -16.09
CA GLU A 60 -12.38 -2.33 -16.39
C GLU A 60 -12.14 -3.18 -15.14
N GLU A 61 -12.44 -4.47 -15.24
CA GLU A 61 -12.09 -5.41 -14.18
C GLU A 61 -10.58 -5.49 -14.01
N ALA A 62 -10.11 -5.24 -12.80
CA ALA A 62 -8.69 -5.19 -12.49
C ALA A 62 -8.38 -5.71 -11.07
N ILE A 63 -7.13 -6.04 -10.85
CA ILE A 63 -6.57 -6.20 -9.51
C ILE A 63 -5.91 -4.88 -9.13
N VAL A 64 -6.41 -4.28 -8.05
CA VAL A 64 -6.03 -2.95 -7.58
C VAL A 64 -5.09 -3.07 -6.40
N PHE A 65 -3.92 -2.48 -6.52
CA PHE A 65 -2.95 -2.34 -5.44
C PHE A 65 -2.99 -0.90 -4.92
N VAL A 66 -3.38 -0.69 -3.69
CA VAL A 66 -3.25 0.62 -3.04
C VAL A 66 -1.99 0.62 -2.17
N HIS A 67 -1.03 1.47 -2.50
CA HIS A 67 0.29 1.44 -1.90
C HIS A 67 0.74 2.80 -1.38
N ASP A 68 1.25 2.83 -0.15
CA ASP A 68 1.85 4.03 0.44
C ASP A 68 3.16 4.37 -0.29
N GLY A 69 3.27 5.55 -0.91
CA GLY A 69 4.48 6.00 -1.60
C GLY A 69 5.73 6.04 -0.70
N VAL A 70 5.54 6.11 0.61
CA VAL A 70 6.61 6.09 1.62
C VAL A 70 7.07 4.67 2.01
N ARG A 71 6.59 3.61 1.35
CA ARG A 71 7.11 2.24 1.47
C ARG A 71 7.92 1.87 0.22
N CYS A 72 9.03 2.56 0.04
CA CYS A 72 9.83 2.46 -1.17
C CYS A 72 10.59 1.13 -1.34
N LEU A 73 10.68 0.29 -0.31
CA LEU A 73 11.43 -0.97 -0.31
C LEU A 73 10.59 -2.21 -0.65
N ILE A 74 9.39 -2.02 -1.16
CA ILE A 74 8.54 -3.15 -1.55
C ILE A 74 9.26 -4.08 -2.54
N SER A 75 9.15 -5.39 -2.29
CA SER A 75 9.75 -6.43 -3.12
C SER A 75 8.76 -6.97 -4.16
N VAL A 76 9.29 -7.39 -5.33
CA VAL A 76 8.47 -8.07 -6.37
C VAL A 76 7.82 -9.34 -5.83
N PRO A 77 8.48 -10.18 -5.01
CA PRO A 77 7.83 -11.34 -4.39
C PRO A 77 6.60 -10.97 -3.54
N LEU A 78 6.63 -9.86 -2.78
CA LEU A 78 5.49 -9.42 -1.98
C LEU A 78 4.33 -8.96 -2.89
N ILE A 79 4.61 -8.20 -3.96
CA ILE A 79 3.60 -7.79 -4.95
C ILE A 79 2.92 -9.03 -5.54
N LYS A 80 3.69 -10.02 -5.98
CA LYS A 80 3.17 -11.28 -6.56
C LYS A 80 2.36 -12.10 -5.55
N ARG A 81 2.75 -12.14 -4.28
CA ARG A 81 2.00 -12.81 -3.21
C ARG A 81 0.64 -12.15 -2.99
N CYS A 82 0.61 -10.81 -2.92
CA CYS A 82 -0.64 -10.06 -2.79
C CYS A 82 -1.57 -10.29 -3.99
N TYR A 83 -1.03 -10.26 -5.21
CA TYR A 83 -1.77 -10.56 -6.43
C TYR A 83 -2.43 -11.94 -6.39
N ASN A 84 -1.64 -12.98 -6.16
CA ASN A 84 -2.11 -14.37 -6.16
C ASN A 84 -3.21 -14.61 -5.12
N GLN A 85 -3.08 -14.01 -3.94
CA GLN A 85 -4.13 -14.12 -2.93
C GLN A 85 -5.38 -13.34 -3.29
N ALA A 86 -5.24 -12.12 -3.85
CA ALA A 86 -6.39 -11.31 -4.25
C ALA A 86 -7.23 -11.99 -5.32
N ILE A 87 -6.61 -12.66 -6.31
CA ILE A 87 -7.33 -13.48 -7.30
C ILE A 87 -8.19 -14.55 -6.63
N THR A 88 -7.66 -15.23 -5.62
CA THR A 88 -8.33 -16.40 -5.04
C THR A 88 -9.33 -16.06 -3.94
N LYS A 89 -9.07 -14.98 -3.18
CA LYS A 89 -9.85 -14.60 -2.00
C LYS A 89 -10.56 -13.25 -2.12
N GLY A 90 -10.32 -12.50 -3.20
CA GLY A 90 -10.87 -11.17 -3.43
C GLY A 90 -10.03 -10.04 -2.82
N SER A 91 -9.16 -10.33 -1.85
CA SER A 91 -8.27 -9.34 -1.23
C SER A 91 -6.99 -9.96 -0.65
N ALA A 92 -5.97 -9.12 -0.51
CA ALA A 92 -4.73 -9.46 0.19
C ALA A 92 -4.20 -8.24 0.94
N ILE A 93 -4.14 -8.33 2.25
CA ILE A 93 -3.65 -7.28 3.14
C ILE A 93 -2.36 -7.78 3.78
N PRO A 94 -1.18 -7.32 3.35
CA PRO A 94 0.07 -7.79 3.91
C PRO A 94 0.22 -7.33 5.36
N ALA A 95 0.66 -8.23 6.21
CA ALA A 95 0.84 -7.97 7.63
C ALA A 95 2.02 -8.75 8.20
N VAL A 96 2.72 -8.15 9.14
CA VAL A 96 3.80 -8.78 9.91
C VAL A 96 3.41 -8.91 11.38
N ALA A 97 3.98 -9.88 12.08
CA ALA A 97 3.78 -10.03 13.52
C ALA A 97 4.43 -8.85 14.28
N ALA A 98 3.80 -8.43 15.36
CA ALA A 98 4.42 -7.47 16.27
C ALA A 98 5.60 -8.10 17.01
N THR A 99 6.74 -7.42 17.00
CA THR A 99 7.98 -7.87 17.68
C THR A 99 8.06 -7.39 19.12
N ASP A 100 7.53 -6.22 19.41
CA ASP A 100 7.58 -5.57 20.73
C ASP A 100 6.41 -6.02 21.63
N SER A 101 6.54 -5.78 22.93
CA SER A 101 5.44 -5.92 23.86
C SER A 101 4.42 -4.80 23.65
N ILE A 102 3.13 -5.15 23.57
CA ILE A 102 2.04 -4.25 23.24
C ILE A 102 1.14 -4.00 24.46
N ARG A 103 0.74 -2.75 24.62
CA ARG A 103 -0.29 -2.34 25.57
C ARG A 103 -1.33 -1.51 24.84
N LEU A 104 -2.60 -1.86 25.01
CA LEU A 104 -3.70 -1.05 24.51
C LEU A 104 -4.08 -0.03 25.57
N MET A 105 -4.13 1.23 25.16
CA MET A 105 -4.60 2.32 26.02
C MET A 105 -6.13 2.36 26.01
N GLN A 106 -6.73 2.46 27.19
CA GLN A 106 -8.18 2.62 27.37
C GLN A 106 -8.38 3.71 28.41
N ASP A 107 -8.77 4.89 27.98
CA ASP A 107 -8.90 6.07 28.82
C ASP A 107 -7.63 6.33 29.67
N ASN A 108 -7.72 6.19 30.99
CA ASN A 108 -6.62 6.43 31.95
C ASN A 108 -5.87 5.14 32.35
N HIS A 109 -6.16 3.98 31.79
CA HIS A 109 -5.47 2.73 32.08
C HIS A 109 -5.00 2.02 30.81
N HIS A 110 -4.26 0.96 30.98
CA HIS A 110 -3.79 0.14 29.85
C HIS A 110 -3.91 -1.34 30.18
N ILE A 111 -4.16 -2.13 29.12
CA ILE A 111 -4.18 -3.60 29.22
C ILE A 111 -3.02 -4.21 28.42
N VAL A 112 -2.50 -5.33 28.92
CA VAL A 112 -1.50 -6.11 28.19
C VAL A 112 -2.18 -6.87 27.05
N THR A 113 -1.65 -6.76 25.85
CA THR A 113 -2.13 -7.52 24.69
C THR A 113 -1.10 -8.55 24.32
N ASN A 114 -1.56 -9.78 24.08
CA ASN A 114 -0.68 -10.82 23.56
C ASN A 114 -0.19 -10.44 22.16
N ARG A 115 1.09 -10.15 22.01
CA ARG A 115 1.69 -9.74 20.72
C ARG A 115 1.52 -10.78 19.60
N GLN A 116 1.31 -12.07 19.96
CA GLN A 116 1.08 -13.13 18.95
C GLN A 116 -0.25 -12.92 18.21
N ASP A 117 -1.21 -12.20 18.80
CA ASP A 117 -2.51 -11.90 18.21
C ASP A 117 -2.52 -10.55 17.47
N VAL A 118 -1.40 -9.81 17.51
CA VAL A 118 -1.28 -8.49 16.88
C VAL A 118 -0.55 -8.60 15.56
N ARG A 119 -1.13 -7.93 14.54
CA ARG A 119 -0.53 -7.80 13.22
C ARG A 119 -0.35 -6.34 12.87
N ILE A 120 0.83 -6.01 12.37
CA ILE A 120 1.14 -4.67 11.84
C ILE A 120 0.83 -4.70 10.35
N ILE A 121 -0.17 -3.92 9.96
CA ILE A 121 -0.66 -3.88 8.58
C ILE A 121 0.29 -3.08 7.71
N GLN A 122 0.50 -3.60 6.51
CA GLN A 122 1.34 -2.96 5.49
C GLN A 122 0.53 -2.69 4.22
N THR A 123 1.17 -2.07 3.25
CA THR A 123 0.69 -1.96 1.87
C THR A 123 1.69 -2.59 0.91
N PRO A 124 1.27 -3.05 -0.29
CA PRO A 124 0.01 -2.73 -0.94
C PRO A 124 -1.18 -3.49 -0.37
N GLN A 125 -2.26 -2.81 -0.06
CA GLN A 125 -3.54 -3.45 0.15
C GLN A 125 -4.17 -3.74 -1.20
N THR A 126 -4.44 -5.00 -1.47
CA THR A 126 -4.75 -5.47 -2.82
C THR A 126 -6.16 -6.04 -2.86
N PHE A 127 -6.94 -5.66 -3.87
CA PHE A 127 -8.34 -6.06 -4.00
C PHE A 127 -8.71 -6.30 -5.47
N LEU A 128 -9.75 -7.11 -5.69
CA LEU A 128 -10.47 -7.08 -6.97
C LEU A 128 -11.21 -5.73 -7.08
N SER A 129 -11.25 -5.14 -8.28
CA SER A 129 -11.92 -3.86 -8.53
C SER A 129 -13.41 -3.89 -8.14
N ASN A 130 -14.11 -5.00 -8.39
CA ASN A 130 -15.52 -5.18 -8.02
C ASN A 130 -15.78 -5.23 -6.49
N ILE A 131 -14.73 -5.26 -5.68
CA ILE A 131 -14.80 -5.17 -4.21
C ILE A 131 -14.48 -3.75 -3.74
N ILE A 132 -13.36 -3.19 -4.20
CA ILE A 132 -12.87 -1.91 -3.69
C ILE A 132 -13.66 -0.72 -4.26
N LEU A 133 -14.02 -0.74 -5.55
CA LEU A 133 -14.74 0.39 -6.17
C LEU A 133 -16.05 0.70 -5.46
N PRO A 134 -16.99 -0.26 -5.27
CA PRO A 134 -18.23 0.03 -4.56
C PRO A 134 -18.01 0.36 -3.07
N ALA A 135 -16.95 -0.14 -2.45
CA ALA A 135 -16.63 0.20 -1.07
C ALA A 135 -16.25 1.68 -0.91
N PHE A 136 -15.59 2.28 -1.92
CA PHE A 136 -15.22 3.69 -1.91
C PHE A 136 -16.35 4.64 -2.38
N GLU A 137 -17.55 4.12 -2.70
CA GLU A 137 -18.75 4.95 -2.91
C GLU A 137 -19.44 5.33 -1.60
N GLN A 138 -19.04 4.76 -0.47
CA GLN A 138 -19.51 5.18 0.86
C GLN A 138 -19.10 6.63 1.16
N ASP A 139 -19.85 7.27 2.05
CA ASP A 139 -19.46 8.54 2.64
C ASP A 139 -18.20 8.34 3.49
N TYR A 140 -17.36 9.37 3.54
CA TYR A 140 -16.15 9.34 4.38
C TYR A 140 -16.51 9.22 5.86
N ASP A 141 -15.78 8.35 6.56
CA ASP A 141 -15.86 8.14 8.00
C ASP A 141 -14.43 8.28 8.60
N GLU A 142 -14.30 8.99 9.72
CA GLU A 142 -13.02 9.19 10.39
C GLU A 142 -12.36 7.89 10.87
N SER A 143 -13.12 6.81 11.00
CA SER A 143 -12.59 5.48 11.31
C SER A 143 -11.86 4.81 10.14
N PHE A 144 -11.93 5.37 8.94
CA PHE A 144 -11.22 4.85 7.76
C PHE A 144 -9.72 5.14 7.84
N THR A 145 -8.97 4.21 8.39
CA THR A 145 -7.52 4.33 8.54
C THR A 145 -6.74 3.78 7.34
N ASP A 146 -7.35 2.83 6.61
CA ASP A 146 -6.78 2.16 5.43
C ASP A 146 -7.89 1.59 4.53
N GLU A 147 -7.55 0.96 3.42
CA GLU A 147 -8.52 0.39 2.47
C GLU A 147 -9.27 -0.80 3.06
N ALA A 148 -8.60 -1.58 3.92
CA ALA A 148 -9.22 -2.73 4.57
C ALA A 148 -10.39 -2.28 5.44
N THR A 149 -10.24 -1.22 6.23
CA THR A 149 -11.32 -0.67 7.06
C THR A 149 -12.50 -0.14 6.24
N VAL A 150 -12.24 0.46 5.07
CA VAL A 150 -13.30 0.91 4.13
C VAL A 150 -14.09 -0.29 3.60
N VAL A 151 -13.39 -1.33 3.17
CA VAL A 151 -13.99 -2.55 2.60
C VAL A 151 -14.76 -3.33 3.66
N GLU A 152 -14.25 -3.42 4.88
CA GLU A 152 -14.93 -4.06 6.02
C GLU A 152 -16.20 -3.30 6.41
N LYS A 153 -16.16 -1.96 6.46
CA LYS A 153 -17.35 -1.13 6.71
C LYS A 153 -18.41 -1.30 5.64
N TYR A 154 -18.02 -1.53 4.39
CA TYR A 154 -18.93 -1.88 3.28
C TYR A 154 -19.54 -3.29 3.44
N GLY A 155 -19.16 -4.05 4.46
CA GLY A 155 -19.68 -5.39 4.74
C GLY A 155 -18.96 -6.51 3.98
N LYS A 156 -17.79 -6.27 3.45
CA LYS A 156 -16.96 -7.31 2.80
C LYS A 156 -15.84 -7.76 3.74
N LYS A 157 -15.53 -9.06 3.69
CA LYS A 157 -14.43 -9.63 4.44
C LYS A 157 -13.11 -9.36 3.72
N VAL A 158 -12.06 -9.01 4.48
CA VAL A 158 -10.69 -8.90 3.99
C VAL A 158 -9.83 -10.06 4.48
N PHE A 159 -8.73 -10.35 3.79
CA PHE A 159 -7.87 -11.47 4.09
C PHE A 159 -6.42 -11.01 4.24
N LEU A 160 -5.83 -11.29 5.40
CA LEU A 160 -4.41 -11.03 5.63
C LEU A 160 -3.56 -11.99 4.81
N THR A 161 -2.39 -11.52 4.38
CA THR A 161 -1.30 -12.31 3.80
C THR A 161 0.00 -11.99 4.53
N GLU A 162 1.00 -12.85 4.37
CA GLU A 162 2.32 -12.61 4.93
C GLU A 162 2.95 -11.36 4.31
N GLY A 163 3.33 -10.41 5.17
CA GLY A 163 4.05 -9.20 4.81
C GLY A 163 5.55 -9.42 4.68
N ASP A 164 6.29 -8.33 4.71
CA ASP A 164 7.75 -8.33 4.63
C ASP A 164 8.30 -7.30 5.62
N PHE A 165 9.16 -7.72 6.55
CA PHE A 165 9.75 -6.82 7.54
C PHE A 165 10.59 -5.71 6.89
N ASP A 166 11.15 -5.98 5.70
CA ASP A 166 11.87 -4.99 4.92
C ASP A 166 10.98 -3.93 4.26
N ASN A 167 9.67 -4.17 4.18
CA ASN A 167 8.70 -3.22 3.62
C ASN A 167 8.35 -2.14 4.64
N ILE A 168 9.36 -1.47 5.16
CA ILE A 168 9.22 -0.42 6.18
C ILE A 168 8.47 0.80 5.63
N LYS A 169 7.83 1.56 6.53
CA LYS A 169 7.22 2.86 6.23
C LYS A 169 8.18 3.98 6.66
N ILE A 170 8.66 4.77 5.72
CA ILE A 170 9.53 5.91 5.99
C ILE A 170 8.68 7.05 6.56
N THR A 171 8.82 7.31 7.84
CA THR A 171 8.06 8.33 8.58
C THR A 171 8.97 9.29 9.36
N ARG A 172 10.21 8.89 9.61
CA ARG A 172 11.21 9.68 10.34
C ARG A 172 12.51 9.76 9.53
N PRO A 173 13.33 10.80 9.74
CA PRO A 173 14.61 10.93 9.03
C PRO A 173 15.52 9.68 9.14
N VAL A 174 15.55 9.02 10.29
CA VAL A 174 16.35 7.80 10.49
C VAL A 174 15.90 6.66 9.60
N ASP A 175 14.62 6.59 9.25
CA ASP A 175 14.09 5.53 8.38
C ASP A 175 14.70 5.61 6.96
N ILE A 176 15.13 6.81 6.52
CA ILE A 176 15.85 7.00 5.24
C ILE A 176 17.19 6.30 5.28
N ILE A 177 17.96 6.51 6.37
CA ILE A 177 19.29 5.89 6.55
C ILE A 177 19.16 4.36 6.55
N ILE A 178 18.13 3.84 7.24
CA ILE A 178 17.85 2.41 7.27
C ILE A 178 17.50 1.92 5.85
N ALA A 179 16.65 2.64 5.12
CA ALA A 179 16.25 2.27 3.77
C ALA A 179 17.43 2.27 2.79
N GLU A 180 18.31 3.25 2.86
CA GLU A 180 19.53 3.32 2.04
C GLU A 180 20.42 2.10 2.30
N ARG A 181 20.66 1.77 3.57
CA ARG A 181 21.47 0.61 3.93
C ARG A 181 20.88 -0.71 3.42
N MET A 182 19.55 -0.88 3.56
CA MET A 182 18.84 -2.06 3.05
C MET A 182 18.94 -2.17 1.52
N LEU A 183 18.91 -1.06 0.78
CA LEU A 183 19.11 -1.04 -0.67
C LEU A 183 20.53 -1.42 -1.06
N GLU A 184 21.55 -0.94 -0.36
CA GLU A 184 22.93 -1.32 -0.57
C GLU A 184 23.14 -2.83 -0.39
N GLU A 185 22.59 -3.41 0.68
CA GLU A 185 22.67 -4.84 0.96
C GLU A 185 21.98 -5.68 -0.12
N ARG A 186 20.78 -5.26 -0.57
CA ARG A 186 20.07 -5.91 -1.68
C ARG A 186 20.88 -5.87 -2.98
N SER A 187 21.55 -4.76 -3.26
CA SER A 187 22.37 -4.61 -4.45
C SER A 187 23.60 -5.54 -4.41
N THR A 188 24.21 -5.70 -3.23
CA THR A 188 25.37 -6.56 -3.02
C THR A 188 25.02 -8.05 -3.12
N LEU A 189 23.84 -8.45 -2.61
CA LEU A 189 23.37 -9.83 -2.66
C LEU A 189 22.92 -10.26 -4.08
N ASN A 190 22.57 -9.32 -4.96
CA ASN A 190 22.17 -9.56 -6.34
C ASN A 190 23.33 -9.39 -7.36
N MET A 191 24.55 -9.16 -6.91
CA MET A 191 25.71 -9.26 -7.78
C MET A 191 26.02 -10.73 -8.06
N PRO A 192 26.28 -11.08 -9.35
CA PRO A 192 26.57 -12.46 -9.76
C PRO A 192 27.90 -12.97 -9.18
#